data_ded9c1ffcc391ff5c8c295876c9ee1ca
#
_entry.id   ded9c1ffcc391ff5c8c295876c9ee1ca
#
_cell.length_a   1.000
_cell.length_b   1.000
_cell.length_c   1.000
_cell.angle_alpha   90.00
_cell.angle_beta   90.00
_cell.angle_gamma   90.00
#
_symmetry.space_group_name_H-M   'P 1'
#
loop_
_entity.id
_entity.type
_entity.pdbx_description
1 polymer ?
#
loop_
_entity_poly.entity_id
_entity_poly.type
_entity_poly.pdbx_seq_one_letter_code
_entity_poly.pdbx_strand_id
1 'polypeptide(L)'
;MSYNKLKALEGNIEAISTALAIHEERRNATTAERETLSKFTGCGGIKEVLSIGTDTPIPGTMQEAVKRLLSVLSKAAKGNETLYRQVLQSLKSSVLTAFYTPTFLIQAVAEQIKDTFTANDLKMGTFLEPSAGIGGFLPVGDMATHRTAFEKDLLTGLVLSALHPDTQVFIEGFETIDSQETEHNRFDVIASNIPFGDFRVFDNTFSKKRRHLCTGFQDHP
;
A
#
# COMPACT_ATOMS: atom_id res chain seq x y z
N MET A 1 -23.46 8.52 -0.10
CA MET A 1 -22.93 9.38 -1.21
C MET A 1 -22.46 8.46 -2.33
N SER A 2 -22.78 8.77 -3.58
CA SER A 2 -22.30 8.01 -4.73
C SER A 2 -20.79 8.22 -4.91
N TYR A 3 -20.02 7.15 -5.17
CA TYR A 3 -18.59 7.21 -5.44
C TYR A 3 -18.32 8.02 -6.73
N ASN A 4 -17.58 9.11 -6.59
CA ASN A 4 -17.23 9.97 -7.72
C ASN A 4 -15.81 9.65 -8.20
N LYS A 5 -15.71 8.87 -9.28
CA LYS A 5 -14.45 8.42 -9.86
C LYS A 5 -13.53 9.57 -10.30
N LEU A 6 -14.08 10.65 -10.88
CA LEU A 6 -13.28 11.79 -11.32
C LEU A 6 -12.63 12.49 -10.11
N LYS A 7 -13.42 12.78 -9.07
CA LYS A 7 -12.91 13.40 -7.85
C LYS A 7 -11.85 12.53 -7.16
N ALA A 8 -12.06 11.20 -7.14
CA ALA A 8 -11.09 10.26 -6.59
C ALA A 8 -9.79 10.26 -7.42
N LEU A 9 -9.89 10.26 -8.75
CA LEU A 9 -8.72 10.34 -9.62
C LEU A 9 -7.95 11.65 -9.43
N GLU A 10 -8.63 12.78 -9.34
CA GLU A 10 -8.00 14.08 -9.10
C GLU A 10 -7.28 14.11 -7.75
N GLY A 11 -7.89 13.62 -6.68
CA GLY A 11 -7.24 13.49 -5.38
C GLY A 11 -6.00 12.59 -5.41
N ASN A 12 -6.07 11.48 -6.14
CA ASN A 12 -4.92 10.58 -6.34
C ASN A 12 -3.78 11.28 -7.10
N ILE A 13 -4.09 12.07 -8.14
CA ILE A 13 -3.09 12.81 -8.91
C ILE A 13 -2.35 13.83 -8.02
N GLU A 14 -3.10 14.58 -7.20
CA GLU A 14 -2.52 15.53 -6.26
C GLU A 14 -1.62 14.82 -5.24
N ALA A 15 -2.10 13.74 -4.64
CA ALA A 15 -1.34 12.97 -3.66
C ALA A 15 -0.07 12.35 -4.25
N ILE A 16 -0.15 11.73 -5.43
CA ILE A 16 1.00 11.16 -6.13
C ILE A 16 2.02 12.25 -6.46
N SER A 17 1.58 13.38 -7.01
CA SER A 17 2.47 14.50 -7.33
C SER A 17 3.19 15.02 -6.10
N THR A 18 2.49 15.14 -4.97
CA THR A 18 3.04 15.58 -3.70
C THR A 18 4.05 14.56 -3.14
N ALA A 19 3.70 13.27 -3.15
CA ALA A 19 4.59 12.21 -2.67
C ALA A 19 5.89 12.12 -3.48
N LEU A 20 5.79 12.25 -4.80
CA LEU A 20 6.96 12.26 -5.70
C LEU A 20 7.87 13.46 -5.42
N ALA A 21 7.32 14.66 -5.20
CA ALA A 21 8.10 15.84 -4.85
C ALA A 21 8.82 15.68 -3.50
N ILE A 22 8.12 15.20 -2.47
CA ILE A 22 8.69 14.93 -1.14
C ILE A 22 9.82 13.91 -1.23
N HIS A 23 9.62 12.83 -2.00
CA HIS A 23 10.63 11.80 -2.20
C HIS A 23 11.88 12.34 -2.92
N GLU A 24 11.69 13.16 -3.96
CA GLU A 24 12.79 13.77 -4.71
C GLU A 24 13.60 14.73 -3.83
N GLU A 25 12.91 15.54 -3.02
CA GLU A 25 13.52 16.50 -2.09
C GLU A 25 14.07 15.83 -0.81
N ARG A 26 13.81 14.55 -0.60
CA ARG A 26 14.24 13.76 0.57
C ARG A 26 13.91 14.44 1.89
N ARG A 27 12.71 14.92 2.03
CA ARG A 27 12.20 15.62 3.22
C ARG A 27 10.92 15.00 3.75
N ASN A 28 10.50 15.43 4.93
CA ASN A 28 9.20 15.08 5.48
C ASN A 28 8.10 15.96 4.87
N ALA A 29 6.87 15.42 4.86
CA ALA A 29 5.68 16.15 4.47
C ALA A 29 5.31 17.21 5.51
N THR A 30 4.93 18.39 5.04
CA THR A 30 4.28 19.42 5.86
C THR A 30 2.85 19.00 6.22
N THR A 31 2.21 19.70 7.16
CA THR A 31 0.81 19.43 7.54
C THR A 31 -0.14 19.54 6.35
N ALA A 32 -0.01 20.58 5.53
CA ALA A 32 -0.86 20.78 4.35
C ALA A 32 -0.64 19.67 3.29
N GLU A 33 0.59 19.21 3.14
CA GLU A 33 0.91 18.11 2.24
C GLU A 33 0.33 16.78 2.75
N ARG A 34 0.34 16.52 4.06
CA ARG A 34 -0.32 15.34 4.65
C ARG A 34 -1.83 15.34 4.40
N GLU A 35 -2.49 16.50 4.48
CA GLU A 35 -3.90 16.63 4.09
C GLU A 35 -4.13 16.29 2.61
N THR A 36 -3.20 16.67 1.73
CA THR A 36 -3.24 16.31 0.32
C THR A 36 -3.00 14.82 0.10
N LEU A 37 -1.98 14.26 0.75
CA LEU A 37 -1.65 12.85 0.69
C LEU A 37 -2.78 11.95 1.21
N SER A 38 -3.50 12.38 2.25
CA SER A 38 -4.64 11.66 2.81
C SER A 38 -5.84 11.52 1.88
N LYS A 39 -5.89 12.29 0.78
CA LYS A 39 -6.89 12.13 -0.28
C LYS A 39 -6.64 10.92 -1.18
N PHE A 40 -5.47 10.30 -1.07
CA PHE A 40 -5.14 9.12 -1.86
C PHE A 40 -6.04 7.95 -1.47
N THR A 41 -6.77 7.45 -2.44
CA THR A 41 -7.67 6.30 -2.27
C THR A 41 -7.25 5.10 -3.12
N GLY A 42 -6.11 5.20 -3.81
CA GLY A 42 -5.74 4.25 -4.85
C GLY A 42 -6.68 4.31 -6.05
N CYS A 43 -6.40 3.51 -7.05
CA CYS A 43 -7.23 3.45 -8.25
C CYS A 43 -8.32 2.37 -8.19
N GLY A 44 -8.58 1.79 -7.03
CA GLY A 44 -9.67 0.82 -6.83
C GLY A 44 -11.01 1.38 -7.30
N GLY A 45 -11.68 0.65 -8.21
CA GLY A 45 -12.93 1.11 -8.82
C GLY A 45 -12.78 2.12 -9.98
N ILE A 46 -11.59 2.60 -10.30
CA ILE A 46 -11.31 3.48 -11.46
C ILE A 46 -10.76 2.63 -12.60
N LYS A 47 -11.60 1.77 -13.17
CA LYS A 47 -11.19 0.82 -14.24
C LYS A 47 -10.66 1.52 -15.49
N GLU A 48 -11.00 2.78 -15.69
CA GLU A 48 -10.55 3.62 -16.79
C GLU A 48 -9.02 3.79 -16.83
N VAL A 49 -8.35 3.64 -15.69
CA VAL A 49 -6.88 3.62 -15.59
C VAL A 49 -6.27 2.42 -16.35
N LEU A 50 -6.97 1.28 -16.40
CA LEU A 50 -6.51 0.10 -17.16
C LEU A 50 -6.49 0.35 -18.66
N SER A 51 -7.32 1.28 -19.16
CA SER A 51 -7.40 1.64 -20.58
C SER A 51 -6.21 2.48 -21.05
N ILE A 52 -5.36 2.98 -20.15
CA ILE A 52 -4.18 3.75 -20.50
C ILE A 52 -3.22 2.88 -21.34
N GLY A 53 -2.89 3.34 -22.54
CA GLY A 53 -2.00 2.62 -23.47
C GLY A 53 -2.63 1.40 -24.14
N THR A 54 -3.97 1.35 -24.18
CA THR A 54 -4.75 0.36 -24.95
C THR A 54 -5.67 1.07 -25.95
N ASP A 55 -6.31 0.31 -26.84
CA ASP A 55 -7.29 0.83 -27.79
C ASP A 55 -8.68 1.12 -27.15
N THR A 56 -8.83 0.81 -25.84
CA THR A 56 -10.10 1.06 -25.13
C THR A 56 -10.27 2.56 -24.88
N PRO A 57 -11.36 3.19 -25.32
CA PRO A 57 -11.55 4.62 -25.16
C PRO A 57 -11.77 5.01 -23.70
N ILE A 58 -11.11 6.10 -23.29
CA ILE A 58 -11.33 6.71 -21.98
C ILE A 58 -12.50 7.69 -22.09
N PRO A 59 -13.50 7.65 -21.17
CA PRO A 59 -14.62 8.57 -21.18
C PRO A 59 -14.16 10.04 -21.22
N GLY A 60 -14.83 10.87 -22.04
CA GLY A 60 -14.46 12.27 -22.23
C GLY A 60 -14.33 13.07 -20.95
N THR A 61 -15.17 12.78 -19.94
CA THR A 61 -15.13 13.41 -18.62
C THR A 61 -13.86 13.13 -17.82
N MET A 62 -13.12 12.06 -18.14
CA MET A 62 -11.90 11.65 -17.46
C MET A 62 -10.61 11.90 -18.26
N GLN A 63 -10.74 12.21 -19.55
CA GLN A 63 -9.57 12.36 -20.42
C GLN A 63 -8.57 13.38 -19.94
N GLU A 64 -9.03 14.52 -19.47
CA GLU A 64 -8.14 15.58 -18.98
C GLU A 64 -7.42 15.19 -17.69
N ALA A 65 -8.13 14.56 -16.75
CA ALA A 65 -7.50 14.04 -15.54
C ALA A 65 -6.46 12.96 -15.86
N VAL A 66 -6.75 12.05 -16.79
CA VAL A 66 -5.79 11.04 -17.22
C VAL A 66 -4.56 11.66 -17.90
N LYS A 67 -4.73 12.69 -18.73
CA LYS A 67 -3.58 13.42 -19.32
C LYS A 67 -2.69 14.06 -18.22
N ARG A 68 -3.30 14.69 -17.21
CA ARG A 68 -2.59 15.25 -16.06
C ARG A 68 -1.82 14.15 -15.32
N LEU A 69 -2.44 13.01 -15.06
CA LEU A 69 -1.79 11.86 -14.44
C LEU A 69 -0.56 11.43 -15.23
N LEU A 70 -0.70 11.19 -16.53
CA LEU A 70 0.41 10.78 -17.40
C LEU A 70 1.54 11.82 -17.41
N SER A 71 1.21 13.11 -17.37
CA SER A 71 2.21 14.18 -17.26
C SER A 71 3.00 14.09 -15.94
N VAL A 72 2.32 13.82 -14.82
CA VAL A 72 2.97 13.63 -13.50
C VAL A 72 3.92 12.43 -13.55
N LEU A 73 3.46 11.28 -14.07
CA LEU A 73 4.26 10.07 -14.16
C LEU A 73 5.48 10.24 -15.09
N SER A 74 5.28 10.92 -16.23
CA SER A 74 6.36 11.20 -17.17
C SER A 74 7.44 12.12 -16.57
N LYS A 75 7.03 13.15 -15.83
CA LYS A 75 7.97 14.04 -15.12
C LYS A 75 8.76 13.28 -14.06
N ALA A 76 8.09 12.42 -13.28
CA ALA A 76 8.75 11.59 -12.26
C ALA A 76 9.77 10.61 -12.88
N ALA A 77 9.48 10.09 -14.05
CA ALA A 77 10.37 9.18 -14.75
C ALA A 77 11.61 9.85 -15.35
N LYS A 78 11.62 11.19 -15.52
CA LYS A 78 12.77 11.98 -16.01
C LYS A 78 13.39 11.41 -17.31
N GLY A 79 12.55 10.92 -18.21
CA GLY A 79 12.99 10.29 -19.47
C GLY A 79 13.48 8.85 -19.33
N ASN A 80 13.43 8.26 -18.15
CA ASN A 80 13.73 6.84 -17.94
C ASN A 80 12.48 5.99 -18.28
N GLU A 81 12.50 5.35 -19.44
CA GLU A 81 11.40 4.52 -19.93
C GLU A 81 11.09 3.33 -19.03
N THR A 82 12.10 2.72 -18.42
CA THR A 82 11.92 1.60 -17.50
C THR A 82 11.17 2.06 -16.25
N LEU A 83 11.58 3.17 -15.66
CA LEU A 83 10.91 3.76 -14.50
C LEU A 83 9.47 4.17 -14.85
N TYR A 84 9.24 4.79 -16.02
CA TYR A 84 7.90 5.14 -16.47
C TYR A 84 6.97 3.92 -16.55
N ARG A 85 7.46 2.81 -17.11
CA ARG A 85 6.69 1.56 -17.18
C ARG A 85 6.41 0.97 -15.82
N GLN A 86 7.38 1.01 -14.90
CA GLN A 86 7.17 0.55 -13.51
C GLN A 86 6.09 1.36 -12.81
N VAL A 87 6.15 2.69 -12.88
CA VAL A 87 5.17 3.58 -12.25
C VAL A 87 3.78 3.40 -12.87
N LEU A 88 3.68 3.24 -14.19
CA LEU A 88 2.41 2.97 -14.87
C LEU A 88 1.86 1.60 -14.50
N GLN A 89 2.70 0.59 -14.36
CA GLN A 89 2.29 -0.74 -13.93
C GLN A 89 1.80 -0.72 -12.48
N SER A 90 2.51 -0.04 -11.59
CA SER A 90 2.10 0.22 -10.21
C SER A 90 0.68 0.79 -10.16
N LEU A 91 0.45 1.88 -10.90
CA LEU A 91 -0.87 2.49 -11.00
C LEU A 91 -1.96 1.52 -11.45
N LYS A 92 -1.71 0.71 -12.48
CA LYS A 92 -2.67 -0.29 -12.98
C LYS A 92 -2.92 -1.41 -11.97
N SER A 93 -1.90 -1.83 -11.26
CA SER A 93 -2.03 -2.86 -10.21
C SER A 93 -2.92 -2.38 -9.07
N SER A 94 -2.84 -1.11 -8.69
CA SER A 94 -3.65 -0.54 -7.62
C SER A 94 -5.17 -0.56 -7.91
N VAL A 95 -5.57 -0.67 -9.19
CA VAL A 95 -7.00 -0.84 -9.56
C VAL A 95 -7.59 -2.13 -9.00
N LEU A 96 -6.77 -3.17 -8.86
CA LEU A 96 -7.19 -4.49 -8.42
C LEU A 96 -6.98 -4.73 -6.92
N THR A 97 -6.10 -3.97 -6.29
CA THR A 97 -5.64 -4.24 -4.91
C THR A 97 -6.04 -3.17 -3.89
N ALA A 98 -6.47 -1.98 -4.34
CA ALA A 98 -6.82 -0.88 -3.44
C ALA A 98 -8.21 -1.07 -2.80
N PHE A 99 -8.29 -1.96 -1.81
CA PHE A 99 -9.46 -2.17 -0.95
C PHE A 99 -9.09 -1.84 0.50
N TYR A 100 -9.64 -0.76 1.02
CA TYR A 100 -9.32 -0.29 2.36
C TYR A 100 -10.37 -0.72 3.40
N THR A 101 -9.88 -1.15 4.55
CA THR A 101 -10.74 -1.48 5.69
C THR A 101 -11.38 -0.21 6.25
N PRO A 102 -12.68 -0.22 6.55
CA PRO A 102 -13.33 0.92 7.19
C PRO A 102 -12.67 1.33 8.51
N THR A 103 -12.46 2.62 8.71
CA THR A 103 -11.74 3.17 9.87
C THR A 103 -12.32 2.71 11.21
N PHE A 104 -13.64 2.57 11.33
CA PHE A 104 -14.28 2.13 12.58
C PHE A 104 -13.89 0.68 12.98
N LEU A 105 -13.65 -0.20 11.98
CA LEU A 105 -13.17 -1.55 12.25
C LEU A 105 -11.72 -1.54 12.72
N ILE A 106 -10.88 -0.72 12.10
CA ILE A 106 -9.47 -0.57 12.49
C ILE A 106 -9.39 -0.01 13.92
N GLN A 107 -10.21 0.99 14.25
CA GLN A 107 -10.29 1.55 15.60
C GLN A 107 -10.71 0.50 16.63
N ALA A 108 -11.73 -0.31 16.33
CA ALA A 108 -12.16 -1.37 17.24
C ALA A 108 -11.05 -2.41 17.49
N VAL A 109 -10.28 -2.77 16.44
CA VAL A 109 -9.13 -3.67 16.58
C VAL A 109 -8.03 -3.02 17.41
N ALA A 110 -7.72 -1.75 17.16
CA ALA A 110 -6.71 -1.01 17.92
C ALA A 110 -7.06 -0.90 19.41
N GLU A 111 -8.31 -0.57 19.73
CA GLU A 111 -8.81 -0.51 21.11
C GLU A 111 -8.71 -1.87 21.81
N GLN A 112 -9.16 -2.95 21.15
CA GLN A 112 -9.11 -4.30 21.72
C GLN A 112 -7.67 -4.76 22.01
N ILE A 113 -6.72 -4.47 21.11
CA ILE A 113 -5.31 -4.81 21.31
C ILE A 113 -4.74 -3.98 22.44
N LYS A 114 -5.00 -2.66 22.48
CA LYS A 114 -4.56 -1.77 23.55
C LYS A 114 -5.06 -2.25 24.91
N ASP A 115 -6.34 -2.61 25.03
CA ASP A 115 -6.94 -3.10 26.27
C ASP A 115 -6.29 -4.42 26.71
N THR A 116 -6.03 -5.32 25.78
CA THR A 116 -5.36 -6.60 26.04
C THR A 116 -3.94 -6.38 26.59
N PHE A 117 -3.16 -5.51 25.97
CA PHE A 117 -1.81 -5.20 26.44
C PHE A 117 -1.82 -4.52 27.81
N THR A 118 -2.73 -3.57 28.01
CA THR A 118 -2.89 -2.85 29.29
C THR A 118 -3.33 -3.79 30.43
N ALA A 119 -4.32 -4.64 30.19
CA ALA A 119 -4.83 -5.57 31.19
C ALA A 119 -3.82 -6.61 31.67
N ASN A 120 -2.83 -6.93 30.82
CA ASN A 120 -1.79 -7.92 31.10
C ASN A 120 -0.42 -7.29 31.43
N ASP A 121 -0.33 -5.97 31.60
CA ASP A 121 0.92 -5.22 31.82
C ASP A 121 2.01 -5.52 30.76
N LEU A 122 1.56 -5.70 29.48
CA LEU A 122 2.44 -5.98 28.37
C LEU A 122 2.88 -4.69 27.67
N LYS A 123 4.06 -4.71 27.07
CA LYS A 123 4.59 -3.63 26.23
C LYS A 123 4.69 -4.11 24.79
N MET A 124 4.23 -3.30 23.85
CA MET A 124 4.44 -3.54 22.43
C MET A 124 5.75 -2.87 22.01
N GLY A 125 6.77 -3.67 21.73
CA GLY A 125 8.05 -3.20 21.22
C GLY A 125 7.97 -2.98 19.71
N THR A 126 7.36 -3.91 18.98
CA THR A 126 7.40 -3.97 17.52
C THR A 126 6.03 -4.28 16.91
N PHE A 127 5.70 -3.55 15.87
CA PHE A 127 4.47 -3.74 15.08
C PHE A 127 4.81 -3.90 13.60
N LEU A 128 4.07 -4.76 12.89
CA LEU A 128 4.19 -4.98 11.45
C LEU A 128 2.85 -4.86 10.74
N GLU A 129 2.83 -4.12 9.64
CA GLU A 129 1.77 -4.11 8.63
C GLU A 129 2.32 -4.62 7.29
N PRO A 130 2.12 -5.92 6.93
CA PRO A 130 2.77 -6.55 5.77
C PRO A 130 2.16 -6.21 4.41
N SER A 131 1.01 -5.56 4.36
CA SER A 131 0.34 -5.09 3.14
C SER A 131 -0.36 -3.77 3.47
N ALA A 132 0.45 -2.72 3.59
CA ALA A 132 0.03 -1.53 4.32
C ALA A 132 -0.91 -0.61 3.54
N GLY A 133 -0.87 -0.63 2.19
CA GLY A 133 -1.56 0.41 1.43
C GLY A 133 -1.04 1.78 1.84
N ILE A 134 -1.91 2.62 2.35
CA ILE A 134 -1.53 3.93 2.91
C ILE A 134 -1.38 3.91 4.44
N GLY A 135 -1.23 2.74 5.05
CA GLY A 135 -1.02 2.59 6.49
C GLY A 135 -2.31 2.52 7.30
N GLY A 136 -3.32 1.84 6.74
CA GLY A 136 -4.63 1.74 7.38
C GLY A 136 -4.58 1.12 8.77
N PHE A 137 -3.76 0.09 8.99
CA PHE A 137 -3.62 -0.59 10.27
C PHE A 137 -2.49 -0.03 11.16
N LEU A 138 -1.71 0.95 10.72
CA LEU A 138 -0.69 1.58 11.57
C LEU A 138 -1.21 2.08 12.92
N PRO A 139 -2.47 2.59 13.04
CA PRO A 139 -3.03 2.96 14.34
C PRO A 139 -3.11 1.81 15.35
N VAL A 140 -3.17 0.56 14.91
CA VAL A 140 -3.11 -0.62 15.79
C VAL A 140 -1.75 -0.71 16.50
N GLY A 141 -0.70 -0.23 15.84
CA GLY A 141 0.67 -0.17 16.36
C GLY A 141 1.05 1.16 17.02
N ASP A 142 0.10 2.04 17.36
CA ASP A 142 0.43 3.36 17.94
C ASP A 142 1.14 3.28 19.30
N MET A 143 0.97 2.20 20.03
CA MET A 143 1.68 1.95 21.28
C MET A 143 3.04 1.25 21.10
N ALA A 144 3.39 0.84 19.88
CA ALA A 144 4.66 0.19 19.60
C ALA A 144 5.83 1.18 19.57
N THR A 145 6.99 0.73 20.06
CA THR A 145 8.22 1.52 19.97
C THR A 145 8.70 1.63 18.53
N HIS A 146 8.54 0.57 17.75
CA HIS A 146 8.95 0.51 16.34
C HIS A 146 7.82 -0.01 15.48
N ARG A 147 7.53 0.70 14.39
CA ARG A 147 6.55 0.29 13.40
C ARG A 147 7.24 0.01 12.07
N THR A 148 6.87 -1.11 11.46
CA THR A 148 7.36 -1.54 10.15
C THR A 148 6.17 -1.75 9.23
N ALA A 149 6.28 -1.32 7.98
CA ALA A 149 5.25 -1.50 6.96
C ALA A 149 5.86 -1.93 5.63
N PHE A 150 5.20 -2.86 4.94
CA PHE A 150 5.53 -3.28 3.59
C PHE A 150 4.41 -2.87 2.65
N GLU A 151 4.77 -2.27 1.52
CA GLU A 151 3.84 -1.96 0.44
C GLU A 151 4.52 -2.22 -0.92
N LYS A 152 3.94 -3.14 -1.69
CA LYS A 152 4.53 -3.58 -2.97
C LYS A 152 4.35 -2.57 -4.08
N ASP A 153 3.26 -1.82 -4.05
CA ASP A 153 2.96 -0.81 -5.04
C ASP A 153 3.81 0.45 -4.84
N LEU A 154 4.60 0.81 -5.85
CA LEU A 154 5.56 1.91 -5.76
C LEU A 154 4.89 3.25 -5.39
N LEU A 155 3.79 3.61 -6.07
CA LEU A 155 3.15 4.91 -5.83
C LEU A 155 2.46 4.95 -4.47
N THR A 156 1.77 3.88 -4.10
CA THR A 156 1.14 3.74 -2.79
C THR A 156 2.19 3.77 -1.67
N GLY A 157 3.32 3.09 -1.86
CA GLY A 157 4.42 3.08 -0.90
C GLY A 157 5.09 4.44 -0.72
N LEU A 158 5.19 5.24 -1.77
CA LEU A 158 5.68 6.63 -1.68
C LEU A 158 4.70 7.51 -0.87
N VAL A 159 3.40 7.37 -1.10
CA VAL A 159 2.38 8.05 -0.31
C VAL A 159 2.43 7.61 1.15
N LEU A 160 2.52 6.31 1.41
CA LEU A 160 2.66 5.73 2.74
C LEU A 160 3.86 6.31 3.50
N SER A 161 5.04 6.31 2.87
CA SER A 161 6.27 6.84 3.47
C SER A 161 6.15 8.33 3.82
N ALA A 162 5.50 9.11 2.95
CA ALA A 162 5.32 10.54 3.18
C ALA A 162 4.27 10.83 4.27
N LEU A 163 3.25 9.98 4.44
CA LEU A 163 2.23 10.10 5.49
C LEU A 163 2.76 9.71 6.86
N HIS A 164 3.63 8.69 6.93
CA HIS A 164 4.07 8.05 8.16
C HIS A 164 5.60 8.08 8.33
N PRO A 165 6.21 9.26 8.55
CA PRO A 165 7.67 9.41 8.65
C PRO A 165 8.29 8.66 9.83
N ASP A 166 7.50 8.31 10.84
CA ASP A 166 7.93 7.58 12.04
C ASP A 166 7.79 6.06 11.87
N THR A 167 7.43 5.58 10.69
CA THR A 167 7.30 4.16 10.34
C THR A 167 8.40 3.76 9.38
N GLN A 168 9.08 2.65 9.63
CA GLN A 168 10.01 2.08 8.67
C GLN A 168 9.23 1.44 7.52
N VAL A 169 9.23 2.09 6.36
CA VAL A 169 8.48 1.65 5.17
C VAL A 169 9.42 0.98 4.18
N PHE A 170 9.06 -0.24 3.77
CA PHE A 170 9.68 -0.98 2.68
C PHE A 170 8.75 -0.98 1.47
N ILE A 171 9.20 -0.39 0.34
CA ILE A 171 8.42 -0.37 -0.91
C ILE A 171 8.76 -1.61 -1.70
N GLU A 172 8.32 -2.74 -1.19
CA GLU A 172 8.53 -4.09 -1.75
C GLU A 172 7.49 -5.06 -1.19
N GLY A 173 7.41 -6.26 -1.76
CA GLY A 173 6.49 -7.27 -1.24
C GLY A 173 7.00 -7.88 0.06
N PHE A 174 6.08 -8.19 0.97
CA PHE A 174 6.42 -8.79 2.26
C PHE A 174 7.17 -10.12 2.13
N GLU A 175 7.04 -10.81 1.01
CA GLU A 175 7.77 -12.02 0.70
C GLU A 175 9.31 -11.85 0.76
N THR A 176 9.82 -10.63 0.72
CA THR A 176 11.26 -10.35 0.79
C THR A 176 11.83 -10.52 2.19
N ILE A 177 11.00 -10.45 3.23
CA ILE A 177 11.43 -10.57 4.64
C ILE A 177 11.83 -12.00 5.03
N ASP A 178 11.33 -13.00 4.30
CA ASP A 178 11.39 -14.42 4.72
C ASP A 178 12.72 -15.13 4.42
N SER A 179 13.72 -14.44 3.92
CA SER A 179 14.98 -15.11 3.54
C SER A 179 15.91 -15.46 4.71
N GLN A 180 15.59 -15.00 5.93
CA GLN A 180 16.47 -15.20 7.10
C GLN A 180 15.68 -15.67 8.33
N GLU A 181 16.12 -16.77 8.95
CA GLU A 181 15.55 -17.28 10.22
C GLU A 181 15.58 -16.25 11.36
N THR A 182 16.46 -15.27 11.28
CA THR A 182 16.57 -14.14 12.23
C THR A 182 15.37 -13.22 12.25
N GLU A 183 14.50 -13.28 11.24
CA GLU A 183 13.28 -12.48 11.13
C GLU A 183 12.06 -13.17 11.78
N HIS A 184 12.19 -14.43 12.21
CA HIS A 184 11.12 -15.14 12.88
C HIS A 184 10.93 -14.60 14.31
N ASN A 185 9.68 -14.47 14.76
CA ASN A 185 9.29 -13.97 16.09
C ASN A 185 9.80 -12.53 16.40
N ARG A 186 10.00 -11.71 15.38
CA ARG A 186 10.52 -10.35 15.51
C ARG A 186 9.45 -9.32 15.90
N PHE A 187 8.18 -9.60 15.62
CA PHE A 187 7.09 -8.67 15.82
C PHE A 187 6.14 -9.14 16.93
N ASP A 188 5.81 -8.23 17.86
CA ASP A 188 4.86 -8.50 18.94
C ASP A 188 3.42 -8.53 18.43
N VAL A 189 3.11 -7.67 17.44
CA VAL A 189 1.81 -7.60 16.78
C VAL A 189 1.98 -7.46 15.27
N ILE A 190 1.19 -8.23 14.53
CA ILE A 190 1.06 -8.13 13.08
C ILE A 190 -0.42 -7.93 12.76
N ALA A 191 -0.75 -6.85 12.08
CA ALA A 191 -2.11 -6.58 11.63
C ALA A 191 -2.12 -5.99 10.21
N SER A 192 -3.01 -6.51 9.36
CA SER A 192 -3.12 -6.06 7.97
C SER A 192 -4.42 -6.54 7.35
N ASN A 193 -4.88 -5.83 6.33
CA ASN A 193 -5.84 -6.35 5.37
C ASN A 193 -5.07 -6.92 4.16
N ILE A 194 -4.78 -8.22 4.20
CA ILE A 194 -4.01 -8.87 3.13
C ILE A 194 -4.86 -8.89 1.86
N PRO A 195 -4.29 -8.54 0.68
CA PRO A 195 -4.99 -8.64 -0.59
C PRO A 195 -5.57 -10.04 -0.80
N PHE A 196 -6.86 -10.11 -1.07
CA PHE A 196 -7.57 -11.34 -1.35
C PHE A 196 -7.93 -11.40 -2.84
N GLY A 197 -7.93 -12.59 -3.40
CA GLY A 197 -8.17 -12.85 -4.82
C GLY A 197 -7.30 -14.00 -5.32
N ASP A 198 -7.46 -14.33 -6.59
CA ASP A 198 -6.69 -15.40 -7.24
C ASP A 198 -5.28 -14.92 -7.63
N PHE A 199 -4.56 -14.34 -6.63
CA PHE A 199 -3.19 -13.88 -6.82
C PHE A 199 -2.22 -14.94 -6.33
N ARG A 200 -1.40 -15.45 -7.24
CA ARG A 200 -0.26 -16.29 -6.84
C ARG A 200 0.90 -15.37 -6.46
N VAL A 201 1.25 -15.35 -5.19
CA VAL A 201 2.52 -14.77 -4.75
C VAL A 201 3.62 -15.76 -5.17
N PHE A 202 4.49 -15.32 -6.06
CA PHE A 202 5.61 -16.12 -6.51
C PHE A 202 6.81 -15.82 -5.62
N ASP A 203 7.05 -16.71 -4.67
CA ASP A 203 8.22 -16.65 -3.80
C ASP A 203 9.21 -17.74 -4.20
N ASN A 204 10.37 -17.31 -4.67
CA ASN A 204 11.45 -18.20 -5.12
C ASN A 204 12.01 -19.06 -3.98
N THR A 205 11.95 -18.59 -2.75
CA THR A 205 12.47 -19.28 -1.56
C THR A 205 11.52 -20.39 -1.13
N PHE A 206 10.20 -20.12 -1.18
CA PHE A 206 9.16 -21.10 -0.86
C PHE A 206 8.96 -22.15 -1.93
N SER A 207 9.19 -21.85 -3.20
CA SER A 207 9.00 -22.80 -4.28
C SER A 207 9.92 -24.04 -4.19
N LYS A 208 11.09 -23.90 -3.54
CA LYS A 208 12.04 -25.00 -3.34
C LYS A 208 11.77 -25.83 -2.09
N LYS A 209 11.18 -25.25 -1.01
CA LYS A 209 10.93 -25.95 0.27
C LYS A 209 9.51 -26.55 0.38
N ARG A 210 8.55 -26.12 -0.43
CA ARG A 210 7.12 -26.40 -0.25
C ARG A 210 6.58 -27.71 -0.82
N ARG A 211 7.39 -28.60 -1.37
CA ARG A 211 6.88 -29.93 -1.76
C ARG A 211 6.39 -30.80 -0.58
N HIS A 212 6.68 -30.42 0.67
CA HIS A 212 6.30 -31.20 1.85
C HIS A 212 5.23 -30.58 2.76
N LEU A 213 4.88 -29.28 2.63
CA LEU A 213 3.94 -28.61 3.56
C LEU A 213 2.55 -28.35 2.97
N CYS A 214 2.35 -28.42 1.67
CA CYS A 214 1.06 -28.16 1.03
C CYS A 214 0.26 -29.41 0.64
N THR A 215 0.76 -30.62 0.89
CA THR A 215 0.01 -31.88 0.63
C THR A 215 -1.09 -32.14 1.66
N GLY A 216 -1.15 -31.41 2.77
CA GLY A 216 -2.15 -31.59 3.82
C GLY A 216 -3.42 -30.74 3.68
N PHE A 217 -3.48 -29.80 2.73
CA PHE A 217 -4.62 -28.89 2.59
C PHE A 217 -5.48 -29.09 1.33
N GLN A 218 -5.15 -30.10 0.52
CA GLN A 218 -5.89 -30.41 -0.72
C GLN A 218 -6.94 -31.52 -0.60
N ASP A 219 -7.06 -32.17 0.55
CA ASP A 219 -7.94 -33.33 0.73
C ASP A 219 -9.03 -33.09 1.79
N HIS A 220 -9.81 -32.01 1.67
CA HIS A 220 -11.13 -31.97 2.29
C HIS A 220 -12.17 -31.50 1.27
N PRO A 221 -13.22 -32.33 1.05
CA PRO A 221 -14.31 -32.11 0.10
C PRO A 221 -15.20 -30.93 0.51
#